data_f20f5cfcb3eac862bfd8c6226ac7b92c
#
_entry.id   f20f5cfcb3eac862bfd8c6226ac7b92c
#
_cell.length_a   1.000
_cell.length_b   1.000
_cell.length_c   1.000
_cell.angle_alpha   90.00
_cell.angle_beta   90.00
_cell.angle_gamma   90.00
#
_symmetry.space_group_name_H-M   'P 1'
#
loop_
_entity.id
_entity.type
_entity.pdbx_description
1 polymer ?
#
loop_
_entity_poly.entity_id
_entity_poly.type
_entity_poly.pdbx_seq_one_letter_code
_entity_poly.pdbx_strand_id
1 'polypeptide(L)'
;MPIEGTDTLVPQSVGVKTLPTDEVVPNPHNPRMLFDKDPMDILRESIRKVGILVPLTVFKSKSTRRYVILDGQRRWMCAKEVGLPTIPVNEVAEPTLVQNIVTMFQIHKLREDWELMPTALKLEVLMKELKETNEKKLASLTGLDQAVVVRCKKLLSYPKKYQDLMLDSDPTKRVKADFFIELHPVVTDRVVSTMQWFSRDKFTRRMLEKYQTKGAGIKAVTDFRVMKQHISNARRAGKIKTIAKRLKEFAENDSLPLEHLEIKSAAVQDTVTRLLRNIGNIRDTLEDIDVADYYGEEALWKQLEDLAALIRAKILEAGRRSK
;
A
#
# COMPACT_ATOMS: atom_id res chain seq x y z
N MET A 1 -15.01 -20.76 15.93
CA MET A 1 -15.50 -20.40 17.26
C MET A 1 -15.71 -18.90 17.29
N PRO A 2 -16.88 -18.37 17.69
CA PRO A 2 -17.05 -16.95 17.96
C PRO A 2 -16.09 -16.58 19.10
N ILE A 3 -15.48 -15.41 19.00
CA ILE A 3 -14.72 -14.83 20.10
C ILE A 3 -15.73 -14.47 21.18
N GLU A 4 -15.86 -15.28 22.22
CA GLU A 4 -16.65 -14.97 23.41
C GLU A 4 -16.09 -13.68 24.02
N GLY A 5 -16.97 -12.69 24.23
CA GLY A 5 -16.65 -11.39 24.81
C GLY A 5 -16.61 -10.23 23.82
N THR A 6 -17.48 -10.20 22.82
CA THR A 6 -17.77 -8.98 22.04
C THR A 6 -18.65 -8.04 22.83
N ASP A 7 -18.13 -7.48 23.92
CA ASP A 7 -18.49 -6.11 24.26
C ASP A 7 -18.32 -5.26 23.01
N THR A 8 -19.34 -4.54 22.62
CA THR A 8 -19.44 -3.77 21.38
C THR A 8 -18.11 -3.10 21.06
N LEU A 9 -17.53 -3.41 19.88
CA LEU A 9 -16.25 -2.85 19.40
C LEU A 9 -16.28 -1.31 19.28
N VAL A 10 -17.46 -0.70 19.44
CA VAL A 10 -17.67 0.75 19.38
C VAL A 10 -18.11 1.27 20.76
N PRO A 11 -17.45 2.31 21.30
CA PRO A 11 -17.80 2.90 22.59
C PRO A 11 -19.24 3.47 22.55
N GLN A 12 -20.02 3.20 23.59
CA GLN A 12 -21.38 3.73 23.68
C GLN A 12 -21.39 5.23 23.96
N SER A 13 -22.32 5.97 23.32
CA SER A 13 -22.53 7.40 23.56
C SER A 13 -23.07 7.63 24.97
N VAL A 14 -22.49 8.59 25.67
CA VAL A 14 -22.96 9.06 27.00
C VAL A 14 -23.86 10.29 26.82
N GLY A 15 -23.61 11.11 25.82
CA GLY A 15 -24.41 12.27 25.50
C GLY A 15 -23.65 13.41 24.80
N VAL A 16 -24.40 14.39 24.29
CA VAL A 16 -23.85 15.60 23.66
C VAL A 16 -23.78 16.72 24.69
N LYS A 17 -22.65 17.40 24.76
CA LYS A 17 -22.40 18.55 25.64
C LYS A 17 -21.42 19.52 25.04
N THR A 18 -21.23 20.66 25.72
CA THR A 18 -20.21 21.66 25.36
C THR A 18 -19.07 21.61 26.37
N LEU A 19 -17.84 21.60 25.91
CA LEU A 19 -16.64 21.59 26.74
C LEU A 19 -15.75 22.79 26.44
N PRO A 20 -14.97 23.29 27.42
CA PRO A 20 -13.86 24.22 27.17
C PRO A 20 -12.87 23.58 26.16
N THR A 21 -12.45 24.36 25.16
CA THR A 21 -11.55 23.89 24.09
C THR A 21 -10.22 23.35 24.65
N ASP A 22 -9.74 23.92 25.76
CA ASP A 22 -8.47 23.55 26.39
C ASP A 22 -8.55 22.29 27.28
N GLU A 23 -9.76 21.82 27.63
CA GLU A 23 -9.94 20.56 28.34
C GLU A 23 -9.81 19.35 27.40
N VAL A 24 -9.87 19.58 26.10
CA VAL A 24 -9.82 18.53 25.08
C VAL A 24 -8.40 18.40 24.53
N VAL A 25 -7.91 17.17 24.40
CA VAL A 25 -6.56 16.84 23.95
C VAL A 25 -6.59 15.86 22.77
N PRO A 26 -5.58 15.91 21.89
CA PRO A 26 -5.48 14.97 20.77
C PRO A 26 -5.28 13.53 21.28
N ASN A 27 -5.77 12.57 20.49
CA ASN A 27 -5.55 11.16 20.75
C ASN A 27 -4.15 10.75 20.25
N PRO A 28 -3.28 10.20 21.12
CA PRO A 28 -1.95 9.72 20.72
C PRO A 28 -2.03 8.56 19.70
N HIS A 29 -3.17 7.88 19.63
CA HIS A 29 -3.42 6.78 18.71
C HIS A 29 -4.08 7.21 17.41
N ASN A 30 -4.30 8.52 17.18
CA ASN A 30 -4.87 8.99 15.91
C ASN A 30 -3.96 8.60 14.75
N PRO A 31 -4.47 7.85 13.75
CA PRO A 31 -3.71 7.50 12.56
C PRO A 31 -3.46 8.70 11.64
N ARG A 32 -4.23 9.78 11.75
CA ARG A 32 -3.96 11.00 11.01
C ARG A 32 -2.85 11.79 11.69
N MET A 33 -1.62 11.66 11.16
CA MET A 33 -0.43 12.33 11.69
C MET A 33 -0.06 13.57 10.88
N LEU A 34 -0.55 13.69 9.65
CA LEU A 34 -0.22 14.74 8.71
C LEU A 34 -1.45 15.60 8.42
N PHE A 35 -1.26 16.92 8.47
CA PHE A 35 -2.32 17.92 8.28
C PHE A 35 -1.84 18.94 7.25
N ASP A 36 -2.23 18.74 5.98
CA ASP A 36 -1.85 19.63 4.90
C ASP A 36 -2.51 21.00 5.06
N LYS A 37 -1.76 22.06 4.73
CA LYS A 37 -2.10 23.45 5.03
C LYS A 37 -3.41 23.90 4.36
N ASP A 38 -3.54 23.68 3.03
CA ASP A 38 -4.68 24.22 2.28
C ASP A 38 -6.04 23.68 2.76
N PRO A 39 -6.22 22.35 2.97
CA PRO A 39 -7.46 21.82 3.54
C PRO A 39 -7.72 22.28 4.98
N MET A 40 -6.68 22.60 5.76
CA MET A 40 -6.83 23.13 7.11
C MET A 40 -7.26 24.59 7.08
N ASP A 41 -6.73 25.40 6.16
CA ASP A 41 -7.08 26.81 6.01
C ASP A 41 -8.56 26.98 5.62
N ILE A 42 -9.06 26.16 4.67
CA ILE A 42 -10.46 26.14 4.27
C ILE A 42 -11.37 25.79 5.47
N LEU A 43 -11.01 24.76 6.23
CA LEU A 43 -11.78 24.33 7.40
C LEU A 43 -11.76 25.42 8.50
N ARG A 44 -10.63 26.08 8.71
CA ARG A 44 -10.49 27.17 9.68
C ARG A 44 -11.42 28.35 9.36
N GLU A 45 -11.47 28.75 8.09
CA GLU A 45 -12.38 29.83 7.65
C GLU A 45 -13.85 29.43 7.82
N SER A 46 -14.21 28.20 7.55
CA SER A 46 -15.55 27.68 7.80
C SER A 46 -15.90 27.75 9.29
N ILE A 47 -15.01 27.27 10.17
CA ILE A 47 -15.23 27.27 11.63
C ILE A 47 -15.28 28.70 12.18
N ARG A 48 -14.50 29.64 11.64
CA ARG A 48 -14.57 31.06 12.01
C ARG A 48 -15.95 31.67 11.71
N LYS A 49 -16.58 31.25 10.59
CA LYS A 49 -17.87 31.83 10.15
C LYS A 49 -19.06 31.22 10.85
N VAL A 50 -19.08 29.91 11.03
CA VAL A 50 -20.29 29.19 11.46
C VAL A 50 -20.08 28.32 12.71
N GLY A 51 -18.89 28.31 13.29
CA GLY A 51 -18.55 27.43 14.41
C GLY A 51 -18.43 25.95 14.01
N ILE A 52 -18.45 25.07 15.00
CA ILE A 52 -18.44 23.63 14.80
C ILE A 52 -19.86 23.09 14.75
N LEU A 53 -20.37 22.76 13.58
CA LEU A 53 -21.72 22.25 13.39
C LEU A 53 -21.87 20.77 13.78
N VAL A 54 -20.83 19.96 13.53
CA VAL A 54 -20.82 18.54 13.87
C VAL A 54 -19.96 18.33 15.11
N PRO A 55 -20.54 17.89 16.25
CA PRO A 55 -19.79 17.67 17.49
C PRO A 55 -18.58 16.76 17.30
N LEU A 56 -17.50 16.99 18.06
CA LEU A 56 -16.38 16.05 18.15
C LEU A 56 -16.82 14.82 18.96
N THR A 57 -16.24 13.67 18.67
CA THR A 57 -16.38 12.50 19.54
C THR A 57 -15.19 12.41 20.47
N VAL A 58 -15.47 12.38 21.78
CA VAL A 58 -14.43 12.37 22.84
C VAL A 58 -14.76 11.34 23.91
N PHE A 59 -13.75 10.90 24.64
CA PHE A 59 -13.94 10.15 25.90
C PHE A 59 -13.16 10.81 27.03
N LYS A 60 -13.64 10.69 28.26
CA LYS A 60 -12.92 11.16 29.44
C LYS A 60 -11.95 10.10 29.93
N SER A 61 -10.64 10.38 29.81
CA SER A 61 -9.62 9.45 30.29
C SER A 61 -9.58 9.39 31.83
N LYS A 62 -9.69 8.19 32.38
CA LYS A 62 -9.59 7.96 33.85
C LYS A 62 -8.19 8.29 34.37
N SER A 63 -7.13 8.06 33.58
CA SER A 63 -5.76 8.29 33.99
C SER A 63 -5.36 9.76 34.03
N THR A 64 -5.74 10.54 32.99
CA THR A 64 -5.35 11.95 32.86
C THR A 64 -6.45 12.92 33.26
N ARG A 65 -7.68 12.45 33.43
CA ARG A 65 -8.91 13.24 33.65
C ARG A 65 -9.23 14.24 32.52
N ARG A 66 -8.49 14.19 31.39
CA ARG A 66 -8.70 15.03 30.19
C ARG A 66 -9.67 14.33 29.21
N TYR A 67 -10.30 15.12 28.37
CA TYR A 67 -11.11 14.61 27.27
C TYR A 67 -10.24 14.34 26.04
N VAL A 68 -10.20 13.09 25.60
CA VAL A 68 -9.35 12.62 24.48
C VAL A 68 -10.21 12.48 23.23
N ILE A 69 -9.76 13.02 22.10
CA ILE A 69 -10.49 13.03 20.83
C ILE A 69 -10.46 11.65 20.18
N LEU A 70 -11.62 11.08 19.87
CA LEU A 70 -11.79 9.93 18.98
C LEU A 70 -12.01 10.35 17.53
N ASP A 71 -12.84 11.40 17.31
CA ASP A 71 -13.04 12.01 15.98
C ASP A 71 -13.12 13.53 16.07
N GLY A 72 -12.68 14.19 14.99
CA GLY A 72 -12.75 15.63 14.85
C GLY A 72 -11.51 16.40 15.23
N GLN A 73 -10.32 15.78 15.28
CA GLN A 73 -9.07 16.46 15.62
C GLN A 73 -8.79 17.68 14.75
N ARG A 74 -9.06 17.65 13.43
CA ARG A 74 -8.93 18.83 12.56
C ARG A 74 -9.83 19.98 13.00
N ARG A 75 -11.09 19.68 13.36
CA ARG A 75 -12.06 20.68 13.85
C ARG A 75 -11.57 21.30 15.15
N TRP A 76 -11.05 20.49 16.08
CA TRP A 76 -10.46 20.97 17.32
C TRP A 76 -9.23 21.86 17.09
N MET A 77 -8.31 21.46 16.21
CA MET A 77 -7.14 22.27 15.88
C MET A 77 -7.55 23.64 15.34
N CYS A 78 -8.47 23.66 14.37
CA CYS A 78 -8.99 24.92 13.81
C CYS A 78 -9.74 25.75 14.85
N ALA A 79 -10.54 25.14 15.73
CA ALA A 79 -11.24 25.84 16.82
C ALA A 79 -10.25 26.53 17.78
N LYS A 80 -9.17 25.83 18.14
CA LYS A 80 -8.12 26.37 18.98
C LYS A 80 -7.40 27.55 18.33
N GLU A 81 -7.07 27.45 17.04
CA GLU A 81 -6.43 28.53 16.27
C GLU A 81 -7.34 29.75 16.08
N VAL A 82 -8.66 29.53 15.95
CA VAL A 82 -9.66 30.60 15.85
C VAL A 82 -9.97 31.22 17.21
N GLY A 83 -9.58 30.59 18.31
CA GLY A 83 -9.82 31.06 19.67
C GLY A 83 -11.24 30.79 20.19
N LEU A 84 -11.91 29.71 19.72
CA LEU A 84 -13.22 29.34 20.25
C LEU A 84 -13.07 28.87 21.72
N PRO A 85 -13.78 29.51 22.67
CA PRO A 85 -13.66 29.18 24.10
C PRO A 85 -14.21 27.79 24.42
N THR A 86 -15.24 27.37 23.69
CA THR A 86 -15.93 26.08 23.91
C THR A 86 -16.25 25.40 22.59
N ILE A 87 -16.37 24.07 22.63
CA ILE A 87 -16.67 23.23 21.47
C ILE A 87 -17.75 22.19 21.81
N PRO A 88 -18.64 21.87 20.86
CA PRO A 88 -19.62 20.80 21.03
C PRO A 88 -18.96 19.44 20.91
N VAL A 89 -19.26 18.53 21.85
CA VAL A 89 -18.72 17.17 21.87
C VAL A 89 -19.81 16.15 22.12
N ASN A 90 -19.67 14.98 21.51
CA ASN A 90 -20.38 13.75 21.90
C ASN A 90 -19.44 12.92 22.78
N GLU A 91 -19.76 12.81 24.07
CA GLU A 91 -18.96 12.00 24.99
C GLU A 91 -19.36 10.53 24.84
N VAL A 92 -18.34 9.67 24.80
CA VAL A 92 -18.51 8.22 24.81
C VAL A 92 -17.79 7.61 26.01
N ALA A 93 -18.14 6.37 26.36
CA ALA A 93 -17.42 5.64 27.38
C ALA A 93 -15.93 5.46 27.01
N GLU A 94 -15.04 5.49 28.00
CA GLU A 94 -13.60 5.30 27.77
C GLU A 94 -13.33 3.93 27.11
N PRO A 95 -12.80 3.88 25.87
CA PRO A 95 -12.52 2.63 25.19
C PRO A 95 -11.24 1.98 25.71
N THR A 96 -11.14 0.66 25.60
CA THR A 96 -9.85 -0.02 25.68
C THR A 96 -8.94 0.43 24.54
N LEU A 97 -7.63 0.17 24.65
CA LEU A 97 -6.68 0.54 23.59
C LEU A 97 -7.08 -0.07 22.22
N VAL A 98 -7.48 -1.33 22.23
CA VAL A 98 -7.93 -2.03 21.01
C VAL A 98 -9.19 -1.39 20.44
N GLN A 99 -10.21 -1.15 21.29
CA GLN A 99 -11.44 -0.46 20.86
C GLN A 99 -11.16 0.94 20.32
N ASN A 100 -10.27 1.71 20.96
CA ASN A 100 -9.88 3.03 20.50
C ASN A 100 -9.30 2.98 19.07
N ILE A 101 -8.30 2.13 18.84
CA ILE A 101 -7.65 2.00 17.53
C ILE A 101 -8.64 1.48 16.47
N VAL A 102 -9.41 0.44 16.78
CA VAL A 102 -10.41 -0.13 15.86
C VAL A 102 -11.48 0.90 15.51
N THR A 103 -12.01 1.62 16.51
CA THR A 103 -13.00 2.69 16.27
C THR A 103 -12.45 3.76 15.35
N MET A 104 -11.21 4.19 15.55
CA MET A 104 -10.58 5.17 14.68
C MET A 104 -10.43 4.66 13.24
N PHE A 105 -10.06 3.39 13.04
CA PHE A 105 -10.03 2.79 11.71
C PHE A 105 -11.42 2.77 11.07
N GLN A 106 -12.47 2.40 11.80
CA GLN A 106 -13.83 2.32 11.27
C GLN A 106 -14.43 3.69 10.95
N ILE A 107 -14.26 4.69 11.83
CA ILE A 107 -14.72 6.07 11.58
C ILE A 107 -14.09 6.63 10.30
N HIS A 108 -12.86 6.30 10.05
CA HIS A 108 -12.09 6.87 8.96
C HIS A 108 -12.06 6.03 7.68
N LYS A 109 -12.56 4.80 7.70
CA LYS A 109 -12.67 3.92 6.50
C LYS A 109 -13.38 4.60 5.33
N LEU A 110 -14.33 5.50 5.62
CA LEU A 110 -15.14 6.22 4.63
C LEU A 110 -14.43 7.46 4.06
N ARG A 111 -13.20 7.76 4.50
CA ARG A 111 -12.44 8.93 4.04
C ARG A 111 -11.20 8.46 3.29
N GLU A 112 -11.11 8.76 2.01
CA GLU A 112 -10.03 8.36 1.08
C GLU A 112 -8.63 8.95 1.42
N ASP A 113 -8.50 9.81 2.45
CA ASP A 113 -7.34 10.64 2.70
C ASP A 113 -6.27 10.02 3.64
N TRP A 114 -6.22 8.69 3.79
CA TRP A 114 -5.27 8.11 4.73
C TRP A 114 -3.92 7.78 4.10
N GLU A 115 -2.89 8.42 4.63
CA GLU A 115 -1.52 8.04 4.31
C GLU A 115 -1.17 6.68 4.92
N LEU A 116 -0.55 5.83 4.10
CA LEU A 116 -0.31 4.43 4.46
C LEU A 116 0.67 4.25 5.62
N MET A 117 1.68 5.13 5.78
CA MET A 117 2.66 4.95 6.86
C MET A 117 2.07 5.23 8.24
N PRO A 118 1.32 6.33 8.48
CA PRO A 118 0.59 6.52 9.73
C PRO A 118 -0.36 5.36 10.05
N THR A 119 -1.10 4.88 9.05
CA THR A 119 -1.98 3.70 9.15
C THR A 119 -1.21 2.46 9.59
N ALA A 120 -0.04 2.21 8.98
CA ALA A 120 0.82 1.08 9.30
C ALA A 120 1.31 1.12 10.75
N LEU A 121 1.71 2.29 11.27
CA LEU A 121 2.14 2.43 12.66
C LEU A 121 1.04 2.09 13.67
N LYS A 122 -0.22 2.47 13.38
CA LYS A 122 -1.34 2.12 14.26
C LYS A 122 -1.73 0.65 14.13
N LEU A 123 -1.62 0.10 12.93
CA LEU A 123 -1.77 -1.34 12.72
C LEU A 123 -0.70 -2.13 13.50
N GLU A 124 0.54 -1.64 13.57
CA GLU A 124 1.61 -2.26 14.37
C GLU A 124 1.27 -2.33 15.85
N VAL A 125 0.73 -1.24 16.43
CA VAL A 125 0.27 -1.23 17.82
C VAL A 125 -0.82 -2.30 18.03
N LEU A 126 -1.80 -2.34 17.13
CA LEU A 126 -2.89 -3.33 17.21
C LEU A 126 -2.37 -4.77 17.10
N MET A 127 -1.44 -5.03 16.17
CA MET A 127 -0.80 -6.34 16.00
C MET A 127 -0.06 -6.79 17.27
N LYS A 128 0.63 -5.88 17.95
CA LYS A 128 1.36 -6.15 19.19
C LYS A 128 0.40 -6.45 20.35
N GLU A 129 -0.63 -5.62 20.53
CA GLU A 129 -1.63 -5.78 21.60
C GLU A 129 -2.41 -7.09 21.46
N LEU A 130 -2.83 -7.43 20.25
CA LEU A 130 -3.61 -8.64 19.98
C LEU A 130 -2.75 -9.88 19.77
N LYS A 131 -1.43 -9.73 19.64
CA LYS A 131 -0.50 -10.79 19.19
C LYS A 131 -0.97 -11.47 17.91
N GLU A 132 -1.58 -10.68 17.01
CA GLU A 132 -2.16 -11.16 15.75
C GLU A 132 -1.42 -10.56 14.55
N THR A 133 -1.05 -11.42 13.61
CA THR A 133 -0.33 -11.01 12.40
C THR A 133 -1.02 -11.45 11.09
N ASN A 134 -2.14 -12.16 11.21
CA ASN A 134 -2.88 -12.64 10.04
C ASN A 134 -3.60 -11.49 9.35
N GLU A 135 -3.32 -11.28 8.06
CA GLU A 135 -3.82 -10.16 7.28
C GLU A 135 -5.36 -10.16 7.17
N LYS A 136 -5.96 -11.33 7.01
CA LYS A 136 -7.43 -11.45 6.87
C LYS A 136 -8.14 -11.11 8.18
N LYS A 137 -7.58 -11.56 9.32
CA LYS A 137 -8.14 -11.23 10.65
C LYS A 137 -7.99 -9.75 10.96
N LEU A 138 -6.81 -9.17 10.69
CA LEU A 138 -6.58 -7.73 10.88
C LEU A 138 -7.48 -6.89 9.99
N ALA A 139 -7.68 -7.28 8.74
CA ALA A 139 -8.61 -6.62 7.81
C ALA A 139 -10.05 -6.66 8.35
N SER A 140 -10.51 -7.81 8.83
CA SER A 140 -11.85 -7.96 9.41
C SER A 140 -12.05 -7.09 10.66
N LEU A 141 -11.05 -7.01 11.55
CA LEU A 141 -11.12 -6.19 12.77
C LEU A 141 -11.13 -4.69 12.49
N THR A 142 -10.24 -4.25 11.61
CA THR A 142 -10.05 -2.81 11.32
C THR A 142 -11.02 -2.28 10.28
N GLY A 143 -11.66 -3.15 9.50
CA GLY A 143 -12.41 -2.79 8.32
C GLY A 143 -11.54 -2.36 7.13
N LEU A 144 -10.22 -2.42 7.21
CA LEU A 144 -9.33 -2.17 6.08
C LEU A 144 -9.40 -3.32 5.06
N ASP A 145 -9.12 -3.02 3.80
CA ASP A 145 -8.93 -4.06 2.80
C ASP A 145 -7.68 -4.88 3.11
N GLN A 146 -7.72 -6.19 2.87
CA GLN A 146 -6.57 -7.06 3.11
C GLN A 146 -5.32 -6.58 2.33
N ALA A 147 -5.50 -6.05 1.12
CA ALA A 147 -4.42 -5.48 0.33
C ALA A 147 -3.74 -4.28 1.05
N VAL A 148 -4.52 -3.43 1.73
CA VAL A 148 -4.00 -2.31 2.53
C VAL A 148 -3.21 -2.84 3.72
N VAL A 149 -3.71 -3.86 4.44
CA VAL A 149 -2.99 -4.51 5.55
C VAL A 149 -1.64 -5.07 5.08
N VAL A 150 -1.61 -5.76 3.94
CA VAL A 150 -0.36 -6.27 3.33
C VAL A 150 0.61 -5.13 3.00
N ARG A 151 0.13 -4.03 2.43
CA ARG A 151 0.94 -2.85 2.12
C ARG A 151 1.52 -2.22 3.40
N CYS A 152 0.72 -2.07 4.45
CA CYS A 152 1.17 -1.59 5.76
C CYS A 152 2.29 -2.48 6.34
N LYS A 153 2.13 -3.80 6.31
CA LYS A 153 3.16 -4.74 6.79
C LYS A 153 4.47 -4.63 6.01
N LYS A 154 4.40 -4.41 4.68
CA LYS A 154 5.61 -4.13 3.88
C LYS A 154 6.33 -2.89 4.38
N LEU A 155 5.61 -1.80 4.67
CA LEU A 155 6.19 -0.55 5.17
C LEU A 155 6.84 -0.75 6.55
N LEU A 156 6.17 -1.45 7.46
CA LEU A 156 6.69 -1.78 8.80
C LEU A 156 7.97 -2.63 8.76
N SER A 157 8.21 -3.36 7.69
CA SER A 157 9.44 -4.16 7.52
C SER A 157 10.68 -3.32 7.23
N TYR A 158 10.56 -2.04 6.96
CA TYR A 158 11.69 -1.13 6.77
C TYR A 158 12.16 -0.52 8.09
N PRO A 159 13.48 -0.26 8.27
CA PRO A 159 14.00 0.47 9.41
C PRO A 159 13.34 1.83 9.61
N LYS A 160 13.28 2.27 10.88
CA LYS A 160 12.61 3.52 11.28
C LYS A 160 13.04 4.74 10.44
N LYS A 161 14.32 4.86 10.11
CA LYS A 161 14.84 5.97 9.28
C LYS A 161 14.13 6.12 7.91
N TYR A 162 13.66 5.01 7.31
CA TYR A 162 12.88 5.07 6.07
C TYR A 162 11.41 5.33 6.33
N GLN A 163 10.88 4.86 7.48
CA GLN A 163 9.53 5.18 7.91
C GLN A 163 9.38 6.69 8.16
N ASP A 164 10.39 7.30 8.78
CA ASP A 164 10.40 8.74 9.08
C ASP A 164 10.41 9.60 7.79
N LEU A 165 11.04 9.14 6.70
CA LEU A 165 10.98 9.83 5.40
C LEU A 165 9.56 9.90 4.81
N MET A 166 8.70 8.95 5.15
CA MET A 166 7.29 8.96 4.74
C MET A 166 6.40 9.82 5.64
N LEU A 167 6.93 10.25 6.78
CA LEU A 167 6.25 11.05 7.80
C LEU A 167 6.74 12.49 7.83
N ASP A 168 7.62 12.89 6.90
CA ASP A 168 8.12 14.25 6.86
C ASP A 168 6.97 15.25 6.76
N SER A 169 6.98 16.26 7.61
CA SER A 169 5.96 17.29 7.65
C SER A 169 5.97 18.18 6.40
N ASP A 170 7.12 18.30 5.75
CA ASP A 170 7.28 18.98 4.47
C ASP A 170 6.88 18.06 3.32
N PRO A 171 5.76 18.33 2.62
CA PRO A 171 5.29 17.49 1.52
C PRO A 171 6.31 17.32 0.38
N THR A 172 7.22 18.30 0.22
CA THR A 172 8.24 18.29 -0.86
C THR A 172 9.39 17.31 -0.55
N LYS A 173 9.64 17.03 0.73
CA LYS A 173 10.67 16.11 1.21
C LYS A 173 10.12 14.72 1.47
N ARG A 174 8.79 14.61 1.60
CA ARG A 174 8.11 13.38 1.93
C ARG A 174 8.25 12.35 0.82
N VAL A 175 8.79 11.19 1.13
CA VAL A 175 8.88 10.06 0.19
C VAL A 175 7.55 9.33 0.21
N LYS A 176 6.97 9.11 -0.99
CA LYS A 176 5.70 8.36 -1.10
C LYS A 176 5.87 6.91 -0.67
N ALA A 177 4.90 6.39 0.06
CA ALA A 177 4.88 5.01 0.55
C ALA A 177 4.99 3.98 -0.60
N ASP A 178 4.45 4.29 -1.78
CA ASP A 178 4.49 3.43 -2.95
C ASP A 178 5.93 3.10 -3.40
N PHE A 179 6.89 4.00 -3.19
CA PHE A 179 8.29 3.71 -3.45
C PHE A 179 8.75 2.46 -2.67
N PHE A 180 8.50 2.43 -1.38
CA PHE A 180 8.92 1.32 -0.51
C PHE A 180 8.09 0.05 -0.77
N ILE A 181 6.80 0.20 -1.07
CA ILE A 181 5.90 -0.92 -1.37
C ILE A 181 6.34 -1.65 -2.64
N GLU A 182 6.66 -0.90 -3.69
CA GLU A 182 7.08 -1.47 -4.98
C GLU A 182 8.53 -1.99 -4.95
N LEU A 183 9.41 -1.38 -4.16
CA LEU A 183 10.77 -1.87 -3.94
C LEU A 183 10.80 -3.14 -3.08
N HIS A 184 9.85 -3.32 -2.17
CA HIS A 184 9.82 -4.43 -1.21
C HIS A 184 10.01 -5.81 -1.85
N PRO A 185 9.30 -6.19 -2.93
CA PRO A 185 9.49 -7.50 -3.57
C PRO A 185 10.90 -7.73 -4.13
N VAL A 186 11.65 -6.67 -4.41
CA VAL A 186 13.04 -6.76 -4.88
C VAL A 186 13.98 -7.03 -3.71
N VAL A 187 13.89 -6.21 -2.66
CA VAL A 187 14.82 -6.31 -1.51
C VAL A 187 14.56 -7.53 -0.61
N THR A 188 13.41 -8.17 -0.76
CA THR A 188 13.04 -9.42 -0.06
C THR A 188 13.10 -10.65 -0.96
N ASP A 189 13.56 -10.49 -2.22
CA ASP A 189 13.71 -11.63 -3.12
C ASP A 189 14.79 -12.59 -2.60
N ARG A 190 14.47 -13.91 -2.59
CA ARG A 190 15.36 -14.94 -2.07
C ARG A 190 16.70 -14.98 -2.80
N VAL A 191 16.70 -14.75 -4.12
CA VAL A 191 17.94 -14.73 -4.92
C VAL A 191 18.76 -13.49 -4.58
N VAL A 192 18.13 -12.32 -4.49
CA VAL A 192 18.79 -11.06 -4.16
C VAL A 192 19.41 -11.11 -2.76
N SER A 193 18.66 -11.63 -1.78
CA SER A 193 19.11 -11.71 -0.38
C SER A 193 20.33 -12.62 -0.16
N THR A 194 20.60 -13.57 -1.07
CA THR A 194 21.76 -14.47 -0.99
C THR A 194 23.01 -13.94 -1.70
N MET A 195 22.93 -12.79 -2.38
CA MET A 195 24.08 -12.20 -3.06
C MET A 195 25.09 -11.63 -2.05
N GLN A 196 26.34 -12.03 -2.11
CA GLN A 196 27.38 -11.63 -1.13
C GLN A 196 27.55 -10.11 -0.96
N TRP A 197 27.33 -9.33 -2.02
CA TRP A 197 27.45 -7.88 -2.01
C TRP A 197 26.19 -7.18 -1.50
N PHE A 198 25.05 -7.90 -1.41
CA PHE A 198 23.76 -7.31 -1.13
C PHE A 198 23.62 -6.95 0.36
N SER A 199 23.26 -5.72 0.60
CA SER A 199 22.79 -5.24 1.89
C SER A 199 21.45 -4.54 1.65
N ARG A 200 20.38 -5.03 2.28
CA ARG A 200 19.03 -4.47 2.13
C ARG A 200 19.03 -2.96 2.39
N ASP A 201 19.71 -2.53 3.43
CA ASP A 201 19.79 -1.11 3.79
C ASP A 201 20.53 -0.28 2.74
N LYS A 202 21.73 -0.72 2.36
CA LYS A 202 22.54 -0.02 1.34
C LYS A 202 21.82 0.02 -0.01
N PHE A 203 21.18 -1.08 -0.41
CA PHE A 203 20.46 -1.15 -1.67
C PHE A 203 19.22 -0.26 -1.66
N THR A 204 18.43 -0.27 -0.56
CA THR A 204 17.25 0.61 -0.41
C THR A 204 17.66 2.08 -0.52
N ARG A 205 18.71 2.49 0.20
CA ARG A 205 19.25 3.87 0.12
C ARG A 205 19.64 4.23 -1.31
N ARG A 206 20.35 3.33 -1.97
CA ARG A 206 20.85 3.55 -3.33
C ARG A 206 19.72 3.67 -4.36
N MET A 207 18.66 2.87 -4.21
CA MET A 207 17.47 2.97 -5.07
C MET A 207 16.69 4.27 -4.80
N LEU A 208 16.66 4.74 -3.56
CA LEU A 208 16.05 6.01 -3.21
C LEU A 208 16.80 7.19 -3.85
N GLU A 209 18.14 7.20 -3.76
CA GLU A 209 18.98 8.21 -4.41
C GLU A 209 18.72 8.27 -5.93
N LYS A 210 18.71 7.10 -6.60
CA LYS A 210 18.43 7.00 -8.04
C LYS A 210 17.04 7.53 -8.39
N TYR A 211 16.03 7.23 -7.57
CA TYR A 211 14.65 7.67 -7.79
C TYR A 211 14.50 9.19 -7.60
N GLN A 212 15.17 9.77 -6.61
CA GLN A 212 15.12 11.21 -6.32
C GLN A 212 15.87 12.04 -7.36
N THR A 213 16.99 11.55 -7.85
CA THR A 213 17.79 12.25 -8.90
C THR A 213 17.13 12.18 -10.28
N LYS A 214 16.07 11.34 -10.44
CA LYS A 214 15.42 11.09 -11.75
C LYS A 214 16.43 10.77 -12.86
N GLY A 215 17.52 10.09 -12.48
CA GLY A 215 18.58 9.70 -13.39
C GLY A 215 18.17 8.58 -14.37
N ALA A 216 19.13 8.01 -15.07
CA ALA A 216 18.89 7.05 -16.14
C ALA A 216 18.18 5.75 -15.70
N GLY A 217 18.26 5.40 -14.40
CA GLY A 217 17.90 4.05 -13.94
C GLY A 217 16.48 3.83 -13.42
N ILE A 218 15.97 4.74 -12.58
CA ILE A 218 14.65 4.61 -11.94
C ILE A 218 13.87 5.90 -12.16
N LYS A 219 12.85 5.86 -12.98
CA LYS A 219 12.01 7.03 -13.35
C LYS A 219 10.66 7.00 -12.63
N ALA A 220 10.13 5.81 -12.40
CA ALA A 220 8.85 5.60 -11.75
C ALA A 220 8.94 4.45 -10.74
N VAL A 221 8.05 4.43 -9.76
CA VAL A 221 7.97 3.35 -8.77
C VAL A 221 7.64 2.00 -9.41
N THR A 222 6.96 2.02 -10.54
CA THR A 222 6.64 0.81 -11.34
C THR A 222 7.88 0.13 -11.92
N ASP A 223 9.01 0.83 -12.04
CA ASP A 223 10.26 0.29 -12.53
C ASP A 223 10.81 -0.85 -11.64
N PHE A 224 10.45 -0.84 -10.35
CA PHE A 224 10.76 -1.95 -9.46
C PHE A 224 10.03 -3.24 -9.82
N ARG A 225 8.87 -3.18 -10.44
CA ARG A 225 8.18 -4.37 -10.99
C ARG A 225 8.95 -4.95 -12.16
N VAL A 226 9.45 -4.08 -13.05
CA VAL A 226 10.30 -4.48 -14.19
C VAL A 226 11.61 -5.10 -13.67
N MET A 227 12.27 -4.47 -12.70
CA MET A 227 13.45 -5.01 -12.04
C MET A 227 13.17 -6.41 -11.45
N LYS A 228 12.05 -6.57 -10.73
CA LYS A 228 11.65 -7.86 -10.18
C LYS A 228 11.38 -8.91 -11.25
N GLN A 229 10.82 -8.51 -12.38
CA GLN A 229 10.61 -9.38 -13.53
C GLN A 229 11.94 -9.86 -14.12
N HIS A 230 12.93 -8.98 -14.31
CA HIS A 230 14.27 -9.37 -14.80
C HIS A 230 14.95 -10.38 -13.85
N ILE A 231 14.86 -10.16 -12.53
CA ILE A 231 15.37 -11.10 -11.53
C ILE A 231 14.68 -12.47 -11.65
N SER A 232 13.34 -12.46 -11.78
CA SER A 232 12.55 -13.69 -11.89
C SER A 232 12.87 -14.46 -13.18
N ASN A 233 13.00 -13.76 -14.30
CA ASN A 233 13.35 -14.33 -15.59
C ASN A 233 14.76 -14.94 -15.56
N ALA A 234 15.72 -14.22 -14.99
CA ALA A 234 17.10 -14.71 -14.84
C ALA A 234 17.17 -15.98 -13.97
N ARG A 235 16.35 -16.04 -12.89
CA ARG A 235 16.25 -17.22 -12.03
C ARG A 235 15.73 -18.42 -12.80
N ARG A 236 14.63 -18.27 -13.56
CA ARG A 236 14.05 -19.35 -14.38
C ARG A 236 15.02 -19.87 -15.44
N ALA A 237 15.82 -18.96 -16.02
CA ALA A 237 16.80 -19.29 -17.03
C ALA A 237 18.15 -19.76 -16.46
N GLY A 238 18.28 -19.96 -15.14
CA GLY A 238 19.54 -20.37 -14.50
C GLY A 238 20.67 -19.33 -14.57
N LYS A 239 20.33 -18.05 -14.87
CA LYS A 239 21.32 -16.95 -15.05
C LYS A 239 21.52 -16.10 -13.77
N ILE A 240 21.49 -16.75 -12.59
CA ILE A 240 21.58 -16.05 -11.29
C ILE A 240 22.88 -15.25 -11.15
N LYS A 241 24.03 -15.82 -11.55
CA LYS A 241 25.32 -15.11 -11.48
C LYS A 241 25.34 -13.85 -12.34
N THR A 242 24.74 -13.92 -13.53
CA THR A 242 24.69 -12.79 -14.48
C THR A 242 23.81 -11.66 -13.93
N ILE A 243 22.61 -11.98 -13.42
CA ILE A 243 21.73 -10.95 -12.85
C ILE A 243 22.32 -10.36 -11.57
N ALA A 244 23.02 -11.15 -10.74
CA ALA A 244 23.69 -10.66 -9.56
C ALA A 244 24.76 -9.61 -9.89
N LYS A 245 25.57 -9.86 -10.92
CA LYS A 245 26.58 -8.92 -11.42
C LYS A 245 25.92 -7.64 -11.94
N ARG A 246 24.90 -7.76 -12.80
CA ARG A 246 24.20 -6.62 -13.39
C ARG A 246 23.46 -5.77 -12.34
N LEU A 247 22.83 -6.39 -11.34
CA LEU A 247 22.20 -5.67 -10.24
C LEU A 247 23.23 -4.88 -9.42
N LYS A 248 24.42 -5.45 -9.17
CA LYS A 248 25.50 -4.74 -8.50
C LYS A 248 25.96 -3.53 -9.31
N GLU A 249 26.29 -3.74 -10.59
CA GLU A 249 26.68 -2.66 -11.51
C GLU A 249 25.60 -1.57 -11.59
N PHE A 250 24.35 -1.96 -11.71
CA PHE A 250 23.22 -1.03 -11.72
C PHE A 250 23.10 -0.23 -10.41
N ALA A 251 23.31 -0.88 -9.26
CA ALA A 251 23.27 -0.19 -7.98
C ALA A 251 24.43 0.79 -7.80
N GLU A 252 25.63 0.46 -8.30
CA GLU A 252 26.85 1.26 -8.14
C GLU A 252 26.99 2.39 -9.17
N ASN A 253 26.38 2.28 -10.36
CA ASN A 253 26.50 3.23 -11.45
C ASN A 253 25.19 3.96 -11.75
N ASP A 254 25.19 5.29 -11.64
CA ASP A 254 24.00 6.13 -11.86
C ASP A 254 23.62 6.30 -13.32
N SER A 255 24.55 6.08 -14.24
CA SER A 255 24.30 6.24 -15.68
C SER A 255 23.64 5.02 -16.32
N LEU A 256 23.58 3.87 -15.62
CA LEU A 256 23.03 2.65 -16.19
C LEU A 256 21.50 2.70 -16.20
N PRO A 257 20.88 2.46 -17.38
CA PRO A 257 19.43 2.37 -17.49
C PRO A 257 18.92 1.02 -16.96
N LEU A 258 17.61 0.93 -16.72
CA LEU A 258 16.98 -0.29 -16.18
C LEU A 258 17.13 -1.49 -17.13
N GLU A 259 17.17 -1.25 -18.44
CA GLU A 259 17.38 -2.23 -19.49
C GLU A 259 18.72 -2.97 -19.36
N HIS A 260 19.70 -2.39 -18.64
CA HIS A 260 20.95 -3.09 -18.28
C HIS A 260 20.70 -4.41 -17.55
N LEU A 261 19.60 -4.52 -16.82
CA LEU A 261 19.22 -5.75 -16.11
C LEU A 261 18.64 -6.83 -17.05
N GLU A 262 18.23 -6.48 -18.26
CA GLU A 262 17.64 -7.42 -19.20
C GLU A 262 18.68 -8.46 -19.68
N ILE A 263 18.37 -9.73 -19.53
CA ILE A 263 19.11 -10.85 -20.10
C ILE A 263 18.30 -11.40 -21.26
N LYS A 264 18.63 -11.06 -22.50
CA LYS A 264 17.87 -11.41 -23.70
C LYS A 264 17.46 -12.88 -23.77
N SER A 265 18.39 -13.81 -23.48
CA SER A 265 18.08 -15.25 -23.48
C SER A 265 17.05 -15.64 -22.41
N ALA A 266 17.06 -14.97 -21.26
CA ALA A 266 16.09 -15.21 -20.19
C ALA A 266 14.71 -14.60 -20.53
N ALA A 267 14.69 -13.45 -21.19
CA ALA A 267 13.45 -12.80 -21.65
C ALA A 267 12.76 -13.64 -22.73
N VAL A 268 13.52 -14.17 -23.68
CA VAL A 268 12.98 -15.09 -24.72
C VAL A 268 12.40 -16.35 -24.07
N GLN A 269 13.12 -16.98 -23.15
CA GLN A 269 12.66 -18.20 -22.47
C GLN A 269 11.38 -17.95 -21.64
N ASP A 270 11.29 -16.78 -20.96
CA ASP A 270 10.06 -16.39 -20.24
C ASP A 270 8.87 -16.23 -21.20
N THR A 271 9.12 -15.58 -22.35
CA THR A 271 8.10 -15.41 -23.39
C THR A 271 7.62 -16.75 -23.92
N VAL A 272 8.54 -17.69 -24.21
CA VAL A 272 8.20 -19.05 -24.63
C VAL A 272 7.35 -19.76 -23.57
N THR A 273 7.79 -19.73 -22.31
CA THR A 273 7.06 -20.38 -21.20
C THR A 273 5.66 -19.81 -21.04
N ARG A 274 5.51 -18.48 -21.14
CA ARG A 274 4.21 -17.81 -21.06
C ARG A 274 3.30 -18.16 -22.23
N LEU A 275 3.85 -18.18 -23.45
CA LEU A 275 3.10 -18.58 -24.64
C LEU A 275 2.62 -20.01 -24.54
N LEU A 276 3.48 -20.96 -24.14
CA LEU A 276 3.09 -22.35 -23.97
C LEU A 276 1.96 -22.52 -22.96
N ARG A 277 2.01 -21.80 -21.84
CA ARG A 277 0.93 -21.80 -20.83
C ARG A 277 -0.38 -21.26 -21.40
N ASN A 278 -0.33 -20.12 -22.11
CA ASN A 278 -1.53 -19.49 -22.69
C ASN A 278 -2.13 -20.40 -23.77
N ILE A 279 -1.30 -21.05 -24.59
CA ILE A 279 -1.75 -22.02 -25.59
C ILE A 279 -2.43 -23.21 -24.90
N GLY A 280 -1.85 -23.72 -23.79
CA GLY A 280 -2.48 -24.77 -22.98
C GLY A 280 -3.86 -24.36 -22.48
N ASN A 281 -3.97 -23.19 -21.85
CA ASN A 281 -5.26 -22.69 -21.34
C ASN A 281 -6.30 -22.53 -22.46
N ILE A 282 -5.90 -21.97 -23.61
CA ILE A 282 -6.81 -21.82 -24.77
C ILE A 282 -7.25 -23.19 -25.28
N ARG A 283 -6.31 -24.15 -25.42
CA ARG A 283 -6.62 -25.50 -25.85
C ARG A 283 -7.62 -26.16 -24.89
N ASP A 284 -7.32 -26.16 -23.59
CA ASP A 284 -8.17 -26.79 -22.58
C ASP A 284 -9.59 -26.16 -22.60
N THR A 285 -9.67 -24.81 -22.72
CA THR A 285 -10.96 -24.11 -22.85
C THR A 285 -11.70 -24.53 -24.13
N LEU A 286 -11.00 -24.68 -25.27
CA LEU A 286 -11.62 -25.08 -26.55
C LEU A 286 -12.06 -26.54 -26.55
N GLU A 287 -11.35 -27.43 -25.82
CA GLU A 287 -11.74 -28.85 -25.63
C GLU A 287 -13.04 -28.97 -24.82
N ASP A 288 -13.27 -28.04 -23.88
CA ASP A 288 -14.45 -28.00 -22.99
C ASP A 288 -15.69 -27.32 -23.62
N ILE A 289 -15.53 -26.61 -24.75
CA ILE A 289 -16.63 -25.87 -25.40
C ILE A 289 -17.53 -26.86 -26.17
N ASP A 290 -18.82 -26.90 -25.82
CA ASP A 290 -19.85 -27.45 -26.71
C ASP A 290 -20.21 -26.44 -27.78
N VAL A 291 -19.89 -26.73 -29.05
CA VAL A 291 -20.12 -25.85 -30.18
C VAL A 291 -21.59 -25.46 -30.33
N ALA A 292 -22.52 -26.34 -29.91
CA ALA A 292 -23.94 -26.05 -29.99
C ALA A 292 -24.40 -24.90 -29.11
N ASP A 293 -23.77 -24.74 -27.96
CA ASP A 293 -24.08 -23.65 -27.01
C ASP A 293 -23.61 -22.26 -27.51
N TYR A 294 -22.62 -22.26 -28.39
CA TYR A 294 -21.97 -21.01 -28.89
C TYR A 294 -22.18 -20.76 -30.38
N TYR A 295 -23.12 -21.45 -31.01
CA TYR A 295 -23.34 -21.40 -32.47
C TYR A 295 -23.64 -19.98 -32.98
N GLY A 296 -24.32 -19.13 -32.19
CA GLY A 296 -24.67 -17.75 -32.54
C GLY A 296 -23.54 -16.70 -32.27
N GLU A 297 -22.41 -17.09 -31.71
CA GLU A 297 -21.32 -16.17 -31.31
C GLU A 297 -20.35 -15.95 -32.50
N GLU A 298 -20.81 -15.29 -33.56
CA GLU A 298 -20.00 -15.03 -34.77
C GLU A 298 -18.66 -14.34 -34.48
N ALA A 299 -18.64 -13.41 -33.52
CA ALA A 299 -17.43 -12.69 -33.14
C ALA A 299 -16.36 -13.62 -32.56
N LEU A 300 -16.77 -14.65 -31.75
CA LEU A 300 -15.87 -15.64 -31.21
C LEU A 300 -15.24 -16.49 -32.32
N TRP A 301 -16.06 -17.01 -33.22
CA TRP A 301 -15.59 -17.89 -34.28
C TRP A 301 -14.65 -17.15 -35.22
N LYS A 302 -14.96 -15.91 -35.58
CA LYS A 302 -14.08 -15.05 -36.38
C LYS A 302 -12.73 -14.82 -35.73
N GLN A 303 -12.68 -14.51 -34.42
CA GLN A 303 -11.43 -14.32 -33.69
C GLN A 303 -10.59 -15.61 -33.61
N LEU A 304 -11.23 -16.76 -33.48
CA LEU A 304 -10.55 -18.06 -33.50
C LEU A 304 -9.97 -18.38 -34.88
N GLU A 305 -10.68 -18.06 -35.96
CA GLU A 305 -10.21 -18.22 -37.34
C GLU A 305 -8.99 -17.32 -37.61
N ASP A 306 -9.06 -16.03 -37.23
CA ASP A 306 -7.96 -15.06 -37.35
C ASP A 306 -6.73 -15.52 -36.56
N LEU A 307 -6.93 -16.02 -35.34
CA LEU A 307 -5.85 -16.58 -34.51
C LEU A 307 -5.22 -17.82 -35.17
N ALA A 308 -6.02 -18.73 -35.68
CA ALA A 308 -5.54 -19.94 -36.37
C ALA A 308 -4.72 -19.58 -37.61
N ALA A 309 -5.16 -18.58 -38.39
CA ALA A 309 -4.42 -18.07 -39.55
C ALA A 309 -3.06 -17.47 -39.14
N LEU A 310 -3.03 -16.66 -38.08
CA LEU A 310 -1.81 -16.07 -37.56
C LEU A 310 -0.83 -17.13 -37.06
N ILE A 311 -1.32 -18.14 -36.33
CA ILE A 311 -0.50 -19.27 -35.84
C ILE A 311 0.15 -20.00 -37.01
N ARG A 312 -0.63 -20.36 -38.05
CA ARG A 312 -0.10 -21.03 -39.25
C ARG A 312 0.97 -20.19 -39.95
N ALA A 313 0.76 -18.88 -40.11
CA ALA A 313 1.73 -17.98 -40.72
C ALA A 313 3.07 -17.95 -39.91
N LYS A 314 2.98 -17.89 -38.57
CA LYS A 314 4.18 -17.88 -37.70
C LYS A 314 4.94 -19.20 -37.72
N ILE A 315 4.26 -20.33 -37.77
CA ILE A 315 4.92 -21.65 -37.91
C ILE A 315 5.66 -21.75 -39.23
N LEU A 316 5.07 -21.29 -40.34
CA LEU A 316 5.70 -21.27 -41.67
C LEU A 316 6.93 -20.34 -41.70
N GLU A 317 6.84 -19.16 -41.06
CA GLU A 317 7.98 -18.23 -40.90
C GLU A 317 9.14 -18.87 -40.14
N ALA A 318 8.85 -19.55 -39.02
CA ALA A 318 9.85 -20.26 -38.22
C ALA A 318 10.52 -21.39 -39.01
N GLY A 319 9.76 -22.17 -39.75
CA GLY A 319 10.30 -23.26 -40.59
C GLY A 319 11.20 -22.78 -41.73
N ARG A 320 11.03 -21.55 -42.23
CA ARG A 320 11.93 -20.94 -43.22
C ARG A 320 13.26 -20.46 -42.66
N ARG A 321 13.32 -20.13 -41.36
CA ARG A 321 14.54 -19.67 -40.69
C ARG A 321 15.42 -20.82 -40.16
N SER A 322 14.91 -22.05 -40.13
CA SER A 322 15.65 -23.23 -39.69
C SER A 322 16.27 -24.03 -40.84
N LYS A 323 16.11 -23.59 -42.07
CA LYS A 323 16.81 -24.04 -43.26
C LYS A 323 17.84 -22.98 -43.68
#